data_20760d9aa7f17f8b4844658b21db244f
#
_entry.id   20760d9aa7f17f8b4844658b21db244f
#
_cell.length_a   1.000
_cell.length_b   1.000
_cell.length_c   1.000
_cell.angle_alpha   90.00
_cell.angle_beta   90.00
_cell.angle_gamma   90.00
#
_symmetry.space_group_name_H-M   'P 1'
#
loop_
_entity.id
_entity.type
_entity.pdbx_description
1 polymer ?
#
loop_
_entity_poly.entity_id
_entity_poly.type
_entity_poly.pdbx_seq_one_letter_code
_entity_poly.pdbx_strand_id
1 'polypeptide(L)'
;MLLTINVYAETSKPQDGVYQEKFNNGKLKYEISFLNGQKHGKEIFWYENGNKKMQSHFVKGVEEGLWNQWYENGQKKLEVNYLKGKENGLWQQWYDDGKLKSKVNFVNGIKDGIETYWNRDGSIKYQDTYINGQIKKP
;
A
#
# COMPACT_ATOMS: atom_id res chain seq x y z
N MET A 1 19.30 -6.94 26.61
CA MET A 1 17.89 -7.07 26.96
C MET A 1 17.21 -7.79 25.78
N LEU A 2 17.00 -9.11 25.92
CA LEU A 2 16.41 -9.94 24.89
C LEU A 2 14.91 -9.64 24.82
N LEU A 3 14.45 -9.06 23.70
CA LEU A 3 13.03 -8.99 23.38
C LEU A 3 12.55 -10.41 23.03
N THR A 4 11.83 -11.02 23.95
CA THR A 4 11.12 -12.27 23.71
C THR A 4 10.04 -12.03 22.65
N ILE A 5 10.22 -12.61 21.47
CA ILE A 5 9.18 -12.70 20.44
C ILE A 5 8.19 -13.74 20.96
N ASN A 6 7.08 -13.28 21.53
CA ASN A 6 5.97 -14.17 21.84
C ASN A 6 5.19 -14.45 20.55
N VAL A 7 5.34 -15.66 20.02
CA VAL A 7 4.46 -16.18 18.97
C VAL A 7 3.15 -16.54 19.65
N TYR A 8 2.15 -15.67 19.56
CA TYR A 8 0.81 -15.97 20.03
C TYR A 8 0.05 -16.74 18.97
N ALA A 9 -0.36 -17.96 19.33
CA ALA A 9 -1.42 -18.67 18.62
C ALA A 9 -2.74 -17.89 18.78
N GLU A 10 -3.41 -17.66 17.67
CA GLU A 10 -4.79 -17.19 17.49
C GLU A 10 -5.50 -16.65 18.73
N THR A 11 -5.76 -15.35 18.79
CA THR A 11 -6.99 -14.63 19.15
C THR A 11 -6.83 -13.23 19.72
N SER A 12 -5.67 -12.76 20.13
CA SER A 12 -5.56 -11.37 20.58
C SER A 12 -4.34 -10.66 19.99
N LYS A 13 -4.60 -9.59 19.22
CA LYS A 13 -3.55 -8.68 18.79
C LYS A 13 -2.89 -8.06 20.01
N PRO A 14 -1.55 -7.91 20.05
CA PRO A 14 -0.85 -7.35 21.19
C PRO A 14 -1.32 -5.90 21.46
N GLN A 15 -1.33 -5.51 22.71
CA GLN A 15 -1.57 -4.12 23.08
C GLN A 15 -0.40 -3.25 22.62
N ASP A 16 0.83 -3.74 22.74
CA ASP A 16 2.05 -3.13 22.25
C ASP A 16 2.97 -4.19 21.64
N GLY A 17 3.76 -3.79 20.64
CA GLY A 17 4.79 -4.63 20.05
C GLY A 17 4.47 -5.07 18.62
N VAL A 18 5.20 -6.07 18.16
CA VAL A 18 5.11 -6.58 16.77
C VAL A 18 4.31 -7.88 16.74
N TYR A 19 3.31 -7.91 15.90
CA TYR A 19 2.57 -9.11 15.55
C TYR A 19 3.06 -9.65 14.21
N GLN A 20 3.29 -10.95 14.12
CA GLN A 20 3.75 -11.62 12.92
C GLN A 20 2.95 -12.89 12.64
N GLU A 21 2.71 -13.15 11.36
CA GLU A 21 2.24 -14.44 10.86
C GLU A 21 3.26 -15.02 9.88
N LYS A 22 3.33 -16.35 9.81
CA LYS A 22 4.20 -17.06 8.88
C LYS A 22 3.40 -17.99 7.98
N PHE A 23 3.94 -18.23 6.80
CA PHE A 23 3.51 -19.32 5.94
C PHE A 23 3.92 -20.69 6.53
N ASN A 24 3.34 -21.77 6.00
CA ASN A 24 3.68 -23.14 6.42
C ASN A 24 5.17 -23.48 6.20
N ASN A 25 5.84 -22.81 5.25
CA ASN A 25 7.29 -22.95 5.01
C ASN A 25 8.17 -22.14 5.98
N GLY A 26 7.58 -21.49 6.99
CA GLY A 26 8.28 -20.71 8.02
C GLY A 26 8.64 -19.28 7.62
N LYS A 27 8.47 -18.86 6.36
CA LYS A 27 8.71 -17.48 5.93
C LYS A 27 7.63 -16.54 6.47
N LEU A 28 7.99 -15.27 6.67
CA LEU A 28 7.03 -14.22 7.04
C LEU A 28 5.96 -14.08 5.95
N LYS A 29 4.71 -14.01 6.40
CA LYS A 29 3.51 -13.72 5.61
C LYS A 29 2.99 -12.32 5.89
N TYR A 30 3.05 -11.90 7.14
CA TYR A 30 2.49 -10.65 7.63
C TYR A 30 3.26 -10.15 8.85
N GLU A 31 3.43 -8.83 8.94
CA GLU A 31 4.00 -8.15 10.10
C GLU A 31 3.32 -6.80 10.31
N ILE A 32 3.00 -6.46 11.55
CA ILE A 32 2.46 -5.16 11.96
C ILE A 32 2.89 -4.83 13.37
N SER A 33 3.17 -3.55 13.61
CA SER A 33 3.42 -3.02 14.96
C SER A 33 2.16 -2.40 15.57
N PHE A 34 2.02 -2.55 16.87
CA PHE A 34 0.96 -1.95 17.69
C PHE A 34 1.54 -1.07 18.77
N LEU A 35 0.83 0.01 19.10
CA LEU A 35 1.07 0.90 20.22
C LEU A 35 -0.28 1.27 20.83
N ASN A 36 -0.44 1.01 22.15
CA ASN A 36 -1.72 1.21 22.86
C ASN A 36 -2.91 0.51 22.17
N GLY A 37 -2.73 -0.72 21.68
CA GLY A 37 -3.75 -1.51 20.98
C GLY A 37 -4.09 -1.02 19.57
N GLN A 38 -3.46 0.02 19.07
CA GLN A 38 -3.67 0.57 17.73
C GLN A 38 -2.51 0.25 16.80
N LYS A 39 -2.80 0.04 15.51
CA LYS A 39 -1.74 -0.07 14.51
C LYS A 39 -0.84 1.15 14.55
N HIS A 40 0.48 0.93 14.64
CA HIS A 40 1.47 2.01 14.66
C HIS A 40 2.78 1.54 14.04
N GLY A 41 3.29 2.29 13.06
CA GLY A 41 4.47 1.88 12.31
C GLY A 41 4.13 1.15 11.02
N LYS A 42 5.05 0.33 10.53
CA LYS A 42 4.92 -0.38 9.25
C LYS A 42 4.00 -1.59 9.39
N GLU A 43 3.14 -1.78 8.38
CA GLU A 43 2.43 -3.01 8.11
C GLU A 43 2.98 -3.59 6.82
N ILE A 44 3.38 -4.87 6.81
CA ILE A 44 4.01 -5.50 5.66
C ILE A 44 3.38 -6.87 5.42
N PHE A 45 3.04 -7.14 4.17
CA PHE A 45 2.65 -8.47 3.69
C PHE A 45 3.70 -8.98 2.71
N TRP A 46 3.91 -10.28 2.70
CA TRP A 46 4.80 -10.96 1.76
C TRP A 46 4.07 -12.03 0.95
N TYR A 47 4.60 -12.33 -0.20
CA TYR A 47 4.29 -13.53 -0.96
C TYR A 47 5.08 -14.72 -0.38
N GLU A 48 4.64 -15.94 -0.69
CA GLU A 48 5.30 -17.16 -0.20
C GLU A 48 6.74 -17.34 -0.73
N ASN A 49 7.03 -16.76 -1.92
CA ASN A 49 8.40 -16.70 -2.46
C ASN A 49 9.34 -15.77 -1.66
N GLY A 50 8.80 -14.92 -0.77
CA GLY A 50 9.55 -13.98 0.09
C GLY A 50 9.58 -12.54 -0.43
N ASN A 51 9.07 -12.28 -1.63
CA ASN A 51 8.93 -10.92 -2.12
C ASN A 51 7.83 -10.17 -1.36
N LYS A 52 8.03 -8.86 -1.16
CA LYS A 52 6.98 -8.01 -0.57
C LYS A 52 5.75 -8.01 -1.48
N LYS A 53 4.57 -8.10 -0.86
CA LYS A 53 3.26 -7.99 -1.52
C LYS A 53 2.64 -6.62 -1.31
N MET A 54 2.73 -6.10 -0.08
CA MET A 54 2.18 -4.80 0.29
C MET A 54 2.98 -4.22 1.46
N GLN A 55 3.09 -2.90 1.51
CA GLN A 55 3.62 -2.18 2.65
C GLN A 55 2.83 -0.89 2.84
N SER A 56 2.41 -0.64 4.06
CA SER A 56 1.77 0.60 4.52
C SER A 56 2.41 1.09 5.81
N HIS A 57 2.01 2.27 6.26
CA HIS A 57 2.42 2.84 7.52
C HIS A 57 1.20 3.42 8.24
N PHE A 58 1.17 3.22 9.57
CA PHE A 58 0.09 3.69 10.44
C PHE A 58 0.62 4.57 11.55
N VAL A 59 -0.15 5.59 11.90
CA VAL A 59 0.05 6.41 13.09
C VAL A 59 -1.26 6.42 13.87
N LYS A 60 -1.25 5.81 15.07
CA LYS A 60 -2.45 5.70 15.94
C LYS A 60 -3.67 5.13 15.19
N GLY A 61 -3.48 4.05 14.45
CA GLY A 61 -4.53 3.37 13.70
C GLY A 61 -4.94 4.00 12.38
N VAL A 62 -4.34 5.15 12.00
CA VAL A 62 -4.65 5.90 10.77
C VAL A 62 -3.52 5.71 9.77
N GLU A 63 -3.86 5.44 8.51
CA GLU A 63 -2.86 5.34 7.43
C GLU A 63 -2.19 6.67 7.18
N GLU A 64 -0.84 6.64 7.10
CA GLU A 64 0.01 7.81 6.92
C GLU A 64 1.22 7.47 6.04
N GLY A 65 1.54 8.32 5.05
CA GLY A 65 2.68 8.14 4.16
C GLY A 65 2.44 7.15 3.03
N LEU A 66 3.53 6.58 2.50
CA LEU A 66 3.47 5.74 1.30
C LEU A 66 2.85 4.37 1.58
N TRP A 67 1.87 4.04 0.76
CA TRP A 67 1.30 2.72 0.58
C TRP A 67 1.78 2.14 -0.75
N ASN A 68 2.41 0.96 -0.69
CA ASN A 68 2.99 0.31 -1.86
C ASN A 68 2.47 -1.12 -2.01
N GLN A 69 2.26 -1.55 -3.24
CA GLN A 69 1.96 -2.92 -3.59
C GLN A 69 2.90 -3.40 -4.70
N TRP A 70 3.26 -4.67 -4.65
CA TRP A 70 4.12 -5.32 -5.65
C TRP A 70 3.44 -6.55 -6.22
N TYR A 71 3.81 -6.90 -7.42
CA TYR A 71 3.53 -8.19 -8.01
C TYR A 71 4.42 -9.26 -7.38
N GLU A 72 4.06 -10.53 -7.58
CA GLU A 72 4.83 -11.65 -7.05
C GLU A 72 6.24 -11.74 -7.66
N ASN A 73 6.43 -11.24 -8.89
CA ASN A 73 7.75 -11.11 -9.53
C ASN A 73 8.62 -9.98 -8.95
N GLY A 74 8.14 -9.23 -7.95
CA GLY A 74 8.84 -8.15 -7.28
C GLY A 74 8.71 -6.77 -7.95
N GLN A 75 8.09 -6.68 -9.12
CA GLN A 75 7.82 -5.41 -9.78
C GLN A 75 6.76 -4.61 -9.02
N LYS A 76 6.93 -3.28 -8.97
CA LYS A 76 5.94 -2.40 -8.35
C LYS A 76 4.59 -2.50 -9.08
N LYS A 77 3.49 -2.59 -8.33
CA LYS A 77 2.13 -2.68 -8.86
C LYS A 77 1.33 -1.42 -8.62
N LEU A 78 1.46 -0.84 -7.43
CA LEU A 78 0.73 0.35 -7.01
C LEU A 78 1.54 1.14 -6.00
N GLU A 79 1.47 2.46 -6.11
CA GLU A 79 1.98 3.40 -5.12
C GLU A 79 0.98 4.53 -4.93
N VAL A 80 0.68 4.85 -3.68
CA VAL A 80 -0.16 5.97 -3.29
C VAL A 80 0.33 6.53 -1.98
N ASN A 81 0.18 7.84 -1.78
CA ASN A 81 0.47 8.46 -0.50
C ASN A 81 -0.81 8.72 0.27
N TYR A 82 -0.81 8.40 1.57
CA TYR A 82 -1.89 8.70 2.50
C TYR A 82 -1.52 9.83 3.43
N LEU A 83 -2.46 10.71 3.68
CA LEU A 83 -2.38 11.76 4.70
C LEU A 83 -3.66 11.70 5.53
N LYS A 84 -3.52 11.38 6.81
CA LYS A 84 -4.66 11.25 7.75
C LYS A 84 -5.74 10.29 7.23
N GLY A 85 -5.34 9.13 6.68
CA GLY A 85 -6.24 8.09 6.17
C GLY A 85 -6.90 8.37 4.83
N LYS A 86 -6.48 9.41 4.12
CA LYS A 86 -7.00 9.76 2.79
C LYS A 86 -5.88 9.79 1.78
N GLU A 87 -6.14 9.34 0.55
CA GLU A 87 -5.18 9.48 -0.54
C GLU A 87 -4.86 10.96 -0.74
N ASN A 88 -3.55 11.28 -0.80
CA ASN A 88 -3.09 12.64 -0.98
C ASN A 88 -1.77 12.68 -1.74
N GLY A 89 -1.77 13.26 -2.93
CA GLY A 89 -0.64 13.25 -3.85
C GLY A 89 -0.80 12.25 -4.98
N LEU A 90 0.30 11.86 -5.57
CA LEU A 90 0.32 11.03 -6.77
C LEU A 90 -0.07 9.58 -6.46
N TRP A 91 -1.02 9.05 -7.22
CA TRP A 91 -1.41 7.66 -7.31
C TRP A 91 -0.89 7.09 -8.62
N GLN A 92 -0.13 5.99 -8.57
CA GLN A 92 0.47 5.36 -9.75
C GLN A 92 0.27 3.86 -9.74
N GLN A 93 -0.02 3.29 -10.89
CA GLN A 93 -0.15 1.85 -11.11
C GLN A 93 0.74 1.41 -12.27
N TRP A 94 1.34 0.24 -12.14
CA TRP A 94 2.21 -0.36 -13.15
C TRP A 94 1.66 -1.71 -13.61
N TYR A 95 2.03 -2.11 -14.79
CA TYR A 95 1.90 -3.47 -15.26
C TYR A 95 2.95 -4.37 -14.60
N ASP A 96 2.78 -5.68 -14.73
CA ASP A 96 3.69 -6.69 -14.20
C ASP A 96 5.05 -6.77 -14.93
N ASP A 97 5.18 -6.09 -16.07
CA ASP A 97 6.43 -5.85 -16.79
C ASP A 97 7.15 -4.54 -16.37
N GLY A 98 6.64 -3.84 -15.35
CA GLY A 98 7.20 -2.60 -14.80
C GLY A 98 6.84 -1.33 -15.55
N LYS A 99 6.10 -1.39 -16.65
CA LYS A 99 5.65 -0.22 -17.38
C LYS A 99 4.50 0.47 -16.67
N LEU A 100 4.47 1.80 -16.71
CA LEU A 100 3.40 2.60 -16.12
C LEU A 100 2.07 2.29 -16.82
N LYS A 101 1.04 1.99 -16.02
CA LYS A 101 -0.31 1.67 -16.48
C LYS A 101 -1.26 2.85 -16.30
N SER A 102 -1.18 3.52 -15.16
CA SER A 102 -2.03 4.69 -14.90
C SER A 102 -1.42 5.59 -13.84
N LYS A 103 -1.76 6.88 -13.90
CA LYS A 103 -1.46 7.85 -12.86
C LYS A 103 -2.56 8.88 -12.73
N VAL A 104 -2.78 9.35 -11.52
CA VAL A 104 -3.68 10.48 -11.19
C VAL A 104 -3.23 11.11 -9.90
N ASN A 105 -3.54 12.39 -9.69
CA ASN A 105 -3.32 13.04 -8.41
C ASN A 105 -4.58 12.99 -7.55
N PHE A 106 -4.40 12.84 -6.23
CA PHE A 106 -5.46 12.94 -5.24
C PHE A 106 -5.20 14.10 -4.28
N VAL A 107 -6.24 14.78 -3.87
CA VAL A 107 -6.24 15.80 -2.82
C VAL A 107 -7.34 15.42 -1.82
N ASN A 108 -6.94 15.06 -0.61
CA ASN A 108 -7.88 14.64 0.46
C ASN A 108 -8.87 13.52 0.04
N GLY A 109 -8.40 12.52 -0.71
CA GLY A 109 -9.19 11.39 -1.20
C GLY A 109 -10.01 11.66 -2.46
N ILE A 110 -9.83 12.83 -3.08
CA ILE A 110 -10.58 13.26 -4.27
C ILE A 110 -9.61 13.40 -5.44
N LYS A 111 -9.94 12.81 -6.59
CA LYS A 111 -9.14 12.98 -7.82
C LYS A 111 -9.09 14.44 -8.24
N ASP A 112 -7.89 14.93 -8.55
CA ASP A 112 -7.65 16.29 -9.02
C ASP A 112 -6.54 16.31 -10.07
N GLY A 113 -6.81 16.93 -11.22
CA GLY A 113 -5.89 16.99 -12.36
C GLY A 113 -6.11 15.87 -13.38
N ILE A 114 -5.09 15.60 -14.18
CA ILE A 114 -5.16 14.67 -15.30
C ILE A 114 -4.95 13.23 -14.82
N GLU A 115 -5.92 12.36 -15.08
CA GLU A 115 -5.76 10.91 -15.02
C GLU A 115 -5.34 10.41 -16.41
N THR A 116 -4.25 9.67 -16.48
CA THR A 116 -3.76 9.09 -17.72
C THR A 116 -3.66 7.58 -17.56
N TYR A 117 -4.14 6.84 -18.57
CA TYR A 117 -3.95 5.42 -18.72
C TYR A 117 -3.14 5.13 -19.98
N TRP A 118 -2.24 4.17 -19.87
CA TRP A 118 -1.39 3.70 -20.97
C TRP A 118 -1.66 2.24 -21.31
N ASN A 119 -1.47 1.90 -22.55
CA ASN A 119 -1.36 0.52 -23.00
C ASN A 119 0.03 -0.05 -22.66
N ARG A 120 0.20 -1.37 -22.78
CA ARG A 120 1.50 -2.02 -22.52
C ARG A 120 2.61 -1.60 -23.50
N ASP A 121 2.28 -1.11 -24.69
CA ASP A 121 3.22 -0.55 -25.66
C ASP A 121 3.68 0.88 -25.33
N GLY A 122 3.10 1.50 -24.28
CA GLY A 122 3.41 2.86 -23.84
C GLY A 122 2.57 3.94 -24.49
N SER A 123 1.70 3.60 -25.45
CA SER A 123 0.75 4.54 -26.03
C SER A 123 -0.33 4.93 -25.02
N ILE A 124 -0.82 6.16 -25.08
CA ILE A 124 -1.92 6.62 -24.24
C ILE A 124 -3.20 5.90 -24.67
N LYS A 125 -3.85 5.24 -23.71
CA LYS A 125 -5.15 4.60 -23.93
C LYS A 125 -6.28 5.61 -23.82
N TYR A 126 -6.26 6.43 -22.77
CA TYR A 126 -7.17 7.57 -22.59
C TYR A 126 -6.64 8.52 -21.52
N GLN A 127 -7.19 9.75 -21.50
CA GLN A 127 -6.96 10.75 -20.49
C GLN A 127 -8.26 11.42 -20.11
N ASP A 128 -8.47 11.61 -18.81
CA ASP A 128 -9.57 12.39 -18.27
C ASP A 128 -9.02 13.49 -17.36
N THR A 129 -9.68 14.63 -17.33
CA THR A 129 -9.33 15.71 -16.41
C THR A 129 -10.37 15.79 -15.30
N TYR A 130 -9.91 15.72 -14.06
CA TYR A 130 -10.73 15.86 -12.86
C TYR A 130 -10.54 17.22 -12.22
N ILE A 131 -11.64 17.84 -11.80
CA ILE A 131 -11.67 19.03 -10.95
C ILE A 131 -12.59 18.71 -9.78
N ASN A 132 -12.05 18.69 -8.56
CA ASN A 132 -12.80 18.34 -7.35
C ASN A 132 -13.56 17.02 -7.50
N GLY A 133 -12.94 15.98 -8.06
CA GLY A 133 -13.49 14.65 -8.24
C GLY A 133 -14.47 14.47 -9.40
N GLN A 134 -14.81 15.53 -10.11
CA GLN A 134 -15.71 15.46 -11.26
C GLN A 134 -14.93 15.54 -12.58
N ILE A 135 -15.31 14.70 -13.55
CA ILE A 135 -14.73 14.76 -14.89
C ILE A 135 -15.13 16.09 -15.54
N LYS A 136 -14.13 16.87 -15.95
CA LYS A 136 -14.34 18.04 -16.78
C LYS A 136 -14.76 17.58 -18.17
N LYS A 137 -16.03 17.76 -18.50
CA LYS A 137 -16.51 17.58 -19.88
C LYS A 137 -15.89 18.68 -20.78
N PRO A 138 -15.59 18.34 -22.04
CA PRO A 138 -15.09 19.31 -23.01
C PRO A 138 -16.10 20.45 -23.26
#